data_eff13321b9f3f5abdd005a8521faa478
#
_entry.id   eff13321b9f3f5abdd005a8521faa478
#
_cell.length_a   1.000
_cell.length_b   1.000
_cell.length_c   1.000
_cell.angle_alpha   90.00
_cell.angle_beta   90.00
_cell.angle_gamma   90.00
#
_symmetry.space_group_name_H-M   'P 1'
#
loop_
_entity.id
_entity.type
_entity.pdbx_description
1 polymer ?
#
loop_
_entity_poly.entity_id
_entity_poly.type
_entity_poly.pdbx_seq_one_letter_code
_entity_poly.pdbx_strand_id
1 'polypeptide(L)'
;MSNNGLDYKLIAEQCGLNSNNDIDFVISNIDNLKNEYSQSNLILIYNYMLSKAQEPDVIMHLIRCVDMYRDSSSLEPLVDILLFRNGDSLDLTQKEKYNNVRAMCAKAIANQKNTNAVSSLLYCLNNKNENYKVRLACADALGRIGDKYAVAPLIEVMKDEEEKSIYLRESAVSALGLLGDTRALDPIVSIIEAKQGIMDKFSFLKERAIEALMKMGFGDNERVFRALKNSLSDESSQVRINAIEALMDSDNPKAFDTIKEVLDNDSDEEVKKNALIALYNMSDRSILDAVVNSPKYSDALKMEAVEMIDEYETESEI
;
A
#
# COMPACT_ATOMS: atom_id res chain seq x y z
N MET A 1 -8.70 -11.59 36.12
CA MET A 1 -7.51 -10.83 35.68
C MET A 1 -6.40 -11.12 36.68
N SER A 2 -5.45 -11.97 36.32
CA SER A 2 -4.32 -12.33 37.20
C SER A 2 -3.36 -11.14 37.24
N ASN A 3 -3.38 -10.45 38.37
CA ASN A 3 -2.43 -9.40 38.69
C ASN A 3 -1.05 -10.07 38.85
N ASN A 4 -0.16 -9.93 37.85
CA ASN A 4 1.20 -10.49 37.88
C ASN A 4 2.12 -9.84 38.95
N GLY A 5 1.51 -9.18 39.96
CA GLY A 5 2.26 -8.49 41.03
C GLY A 5 2.98 -7.21 40.58
N LEU A 6 2.80 -6.77 39.32
CA LEU A 6 3.40 -5.54 38.79
C LEU A 6 2.46 -4.35 39.00
N ASP A 7 3.01 -3.29 39.57
CA ASP A 7 2.33 -1.99 39.65
C ASP A 7 2.68 -1.14 38.42
N TYR A 8 1.86 -1.29 37.36
CA TYR A 8 2.04 -0.58 36.10
C TYR A 8 2.02 0.94 36.27
N LYS A 9 1.26 1.43 37.25
CA LYS A 9 1.17 2.87 37.54
C LYS A 9 2.49 3.37 38.09
N LEU A 10 3.04 2.66 39.08
CA LEU A 10 4.33 3.02 39.66
C LEU A 10 5.46 2.98 38.61
N ILE A 11 5.49 1.96 37.77
CA ILE A 11 6.46 1.84 36.68
C ILE A 11 6.35 3.04 35.72
N ALA A 12 5.15 3.41 35.32
CA ALA A 12 4.91 4.55 34.44
C ALA A 12 5.36 5.88 35.09
N GLU A 13 5.09 6.06 36.39
CA GLU A 13 5.53 7.23 37.15
C GLU A 13 7.07 7.27 37.27
N GLN A 14 7.73 6.14 37.47
CA GLN A 14 9.20 6.03 37.50
C GLN A 14 9.84 6.38 36.14
N CYS A 15 9.19 6.02 35.04
CA CYS A 15 9.61 6.46 33.69
C CYS A 15 9.38 7.96 33.46
N GLY A 16 8.65 8.66 34.34
CA GLY A 16 8.32 10.07 34.19
C GLY A 16 7.14 10.32 33.25
N LEU A 17 6.28 9.35 33.02
CA LEU A 17 5.12 9.50 32.14
C LEU A 17 4.21 10.64 32.60
N ASN A 18 3.87 11.57 31.69
CA ASN A 18 3.05 12.76 31.96
C ASN A 18 3.62 13.72 33.03
N SER A 19 4.90 13.64 33.32
CA SER A 19 5.61 14.60 34.17
C SER A 19 6.14 15.78 33.34
N ASN A 20 6.66 16.81 34.01
CA ASN A 20 7.34 17.93 33.36
C ASN A 20 8.77 17.60 32.92
N ASN A 21 9.14 16.33 32.84
CA ASN A 21 10.45 15.89 32.40
C ASN A 21 10.61 16.10 30.88
N ASP A 22 11.87 16.18 30.46
CA ASP A 22 12.22 16.17 29.05
C ASP A 22 11.72 14.89 28.36
N ILE A 23 11.20 15.00 27.16
CA ILE A 23 10.67 13.88 26.37
C ILE A 23 11.74 12.79 26.16
N ASP A 24 12.97 13.18 25.85
CA ASP A 24 14.09 12.26 25.62
C ASP A 24 14.42 11.45 26.90
N PHE A 25 14.30 12.08 28.06
CA PHE A 25 14.45 11.39 29.35
C PHE A 25 13.35 10.33 29.54
N VAL A 26 12.09 10.67 29.27
CA VAL A 26 10.97 9.72 29.37
C VAL A 26 11.14 8.54 28.41
N ILE A 27 11.50 8.82 27.14
CA ILE A 27 11.75 7.80 26.12
C ILE A 27 12.88 6.87 26.53
N SER A 28 14.01 7.42 27.03
CA SER A 28 15.15 6.63 27.50
C SER A 28 14.77 5.68 28.63
N ASN A 29 13.96 6.15 29.58
CA ASN A 29 13.49 5.29 30.68
C ASN A 29 12.54 4.18 30.19
N ILE A 30 11.67 4.47 29.23
CA ILE A 30 10.82 3.45 28.59
C ILE A 30 11.68 2.40 27.88
N ASP A 31 12.73 2.80 27.19
CA ASP A 31 13.65 1.87 26.52
C ASP A 31 14.42 0.98 27.49
N ASN A 32 14.80 1.50 28.68
CA ASN A 32 15.50 0.74 29.69
C ASN A 32 14.66 -0.40 30.30
N LEU A 33 13.34 -0.32 30.25
CA LEU A 33 12.45 -1.38 30.71
C LEU A 33 12.72 -2.74 30.04
N LYS A 34 13.25 -2.73 28.81
CA LYS A 34 13.65 -3.96 28.09
C LYS A 34 14.71 -4.77 28.82
N ASN A 35 15.51 -4.12 29.66
CA ASN A 35 16.56 -4.76 30.45
C ASN A 35 16.05 -5.34 31.78
N GLU A 36 14.86 -4.94 32.22
CA GLU A 36 14.33 -5.25 33.54
C GLU A 36 13.16 -6.26 33.50
N TYR A 37 12.41 -6.26 32.40
CA TYR A 37 11.15 -7.03 32.32
C TYR A 37 11.16 -8.02 31.16
N SER A 38 10.49 -9.14 31.36
CA SER A 38 10.21 -10.10 30.29
C SER A 38 9.29 -9.51 29.22
N GLN A 39 9.33 -10.06 28.00
CA GLN A 39 8.51 -9.61 26.88
C GLN A 39 7.01 -9.52 27.22
N SER A 40 6.45 -10.54 27.89
CA SER A 40 5.03 -10.54 28.27
C SER A 40 4.69 -9.42 29.25
N ASN A 41 5.58 -9.10 30.19
CA ASN A 41 5.39 -8.01 31.11
C ASN A 41 5.55 -6.65 30.42
N LEU A 42 6.53 -6.52 29.51
CA LEU A 42 6.74 -5.29 28.72
C LEU A 42 5.50 -4.91 27.92
N ILE A 43 4.86 -5.87 27.27
CA ILE A 43 3.63 -5.63 26.50
C ILE A 43 2.53 -5.05 27.39
N LEU A 44 2.33 -5.62 28.58
CA LEU A 44 1.34 -5.13 29.54
C LEU A 44 1.68 -3.72 30.06
N ILE A 45 2.94 -3.46 30.35
CA ILE A 45 3.43 -2.15 30.80
C ILE A 45 3.21 -1.11 29.68
N TYR A 46 3.62 -1.42 28.46
CA TYR A 46 3.46 -0.50 27.33
C TYR A 46 1.98 -0.24 26.99
N ASN A 47 1.12 -1.26 27.06
CA ASN A 47 -0.31 -1.09 26.87
C ASN A 47 -0.93 -0.18 27.94
N TYR A 48 -0.51 -0.34 29.21
CA TYR A 48 -0.92 0.58 30.26
C TYR A 48 -0.43 2.00 30.01
N MET A 49 0.85 2.18 29.64
CA MET A 49 1.42 3.49 29.32
C MET A 49 0.71 4.14 28.14
N LEU A 50 0.42 3.40 27.06
CA LEU A 50 -0.36 3.88 25.92
C LEU A 50 -1.71 4.44 26.32
N SER A 51 -2.41 3.76 27.26
CA SER A 51 -3.71 4.20 27.72
C SER A 51 -3.66 5.46 28.60
N LYS A 52 -2.47 5.91 29.04
CA LYS A 52 -2.28 7.04 29.96
C LYS A 52 -1.45 8.17 29.38
N ALA A 53 -0.62 7.89 28.38
CA ALA A 53 0.26 8.89 27.79
C ALA A 53 -0.52 10.02 27.11
N GLN A 54 -0.05 11.26 27.29
CA GLN A 54 -0.66 12.45 26.73
C GLN A 54 0.24 13.15 25.71
N GLU A 55 1.55 12.99 25.83
CA GLU A 55 2.50 13.63 24.91
C GLU A 55 2.62 12.84 23.60
N PRO A 56 2.33 13.45 22.41
CA PRO A 56 2.31 12.76 21.13
C PRO A 56 3.61 12.01 20.80
N ASP A 57 4.77 12.59 21.11
CA ASP A 57 6.07 11.98 20.80
C ASP A 57 6.32 10.73 21.66
N VAL A 58 5.89 10.73 22.92
CA VAL A 58 5.91 9.56 23.81
C VAL A 58 4.94 8.48 23.34
N ILE A 59 3.73 8.88 22.93
CA ILE A 59 2.73 7.95 22.38
C ILE A 59 3.28 7.27 21.12
N MET A 60 3.89 8.03 20.19
CA MET A 60 4.51 7.46 18.99
C MET A 60 5.63 6.48 19.32
N HIS A 61 6.43 6.76 20.34
CA HIS A 61 7.45 5.81 20.80
C HIS A 61 6.85 4.53 21.36
N LEU A 62 5.84 4.63 22.22
CA LEU A 62 5.12 3.48 22.78
C LEU A 62 4.44 2.63 21.69
N ILE A 63 3.86 3.27 20.65
CA ILE A 63 3.30 2.55 19.50
C ILE A 63 4.38 1.71 18.81
N ARG A 64 5.60 2.25 18.62
CA ARG A 64 6.71 1.48 18.06
C ARG A 64 7.08 0.29 18.94
N CYS A 65 7.08 0.49 20.26
CA CYS A 65 7.36 -0.57 21.21
C CYS A 65 6.36 -1.73 21.13
N VAL A 66 5.06 -1.44 21.09
CA VAL A 66 4.03 -2.49 20.99
C VAL A 66 3.97 -3.11 19.58
N ASP A 67 4.26 -2.34 18.53
CA ASP A 67 4.28 -2.83 17.14
C ASP A 67 5.38 -3.88 16.91
N MET A 68 6.50 -3.80 17.63
CA MET A 68 7.55 -4.82 17.58
C MET A 68 7.06 -6.21 17.99
N TYR A 69 6.16 -6.28 18.96
CA TYR A 69 5.66 -7.56 19.49
C TYR A 69 4.41 -8.07 18.76
N ARG A 70 3.65 -7.19 18.14
CA ARG A 70 2.40 -7.51 17.40
C ARG A 70 1.41 -8.34 18.23
N ASP A 71 1.37 -8.10 19.53
CA ASP A 71 0.51 -8.83 20.45
C ASP A 71 -0.92 -8.30 20.37
N SER A 72 -1.89 -9.22 20.33
CA SER A 72 -3.31 -8.87 20.21
C SER A 72 -3.87 -8.10 21.41
N SER A 73 -3.24 -8.17 22.59
CA SER A 73 -3.63 -7.38 23.75
C SER A 73 -3.38 -5.87 23.57
N SER A 74 -2.54 -5.47 22.61
CA SER A 74 -2.29 -4.07 22.28
C SER A 74 -3.36 -3.48 21.34
N LEU A 75 -4.31 -4.30 20.86
CA LEU A 75 -5.32 -3.81 19.91
C LEU A 75 -6.23 -2.75 20.55
N GLU A 76 -6.75 -2.99 21.75
CA GLU A 76 -7.67 -2.08 22.42
C GLU A 76 -7.05 -0.70 22.65
N PRO A 77 -5.87 -0.53 23.28
CA PRO A 77 -5.25 0.77 23.44
C PRO A 77 -4.89 1.46 22.11
N LEU A 78 -4.52 0.72 21.08
CA LEU A 78 -4.26 1.30 19.75
C LEU A 78 -5.55 1.81 19.10
N VAL A 79 -6.66 1.08 19.22
CA VAL A 79 -7.97 1.50 18.70
C VAL A 79 -8.50 2.71 19.46
N ASP A 80 -8.33 2.78 20.77
CA ASP A 80 -8.74 3.93 21.58
C ASP A 80 -8.03 5.21 21.12
N ILE A 81 -6.73 5.13 20.87
CA ILE A 81 -5.96 6.27 20.33
C ILE A 81 -6.41 6.60 18.91
N LEU A 82 -6.62 5.61 18.04
CA LEU A 82 -7.09 5.83 16.67
C LEU A 82 -8.42 6.59 16.66
N LEU A 83 -9.35 6.24 17.54
CA LEU A 83 -10.68 6.84 17.62
C LEU A 83 -10.71 8.15 18.40
N PHE A 84 -9.62 8.49 19.10
CA PHE A 84 -9.53 9.72 19.87
C PHE A 84 -9.63 10.95 18.97
N ARG A 85 -10.68 11.72 19.15
CA ARG A 85 -10.88 13.01 18.49
C ARG A 85 -10.36 14.09 19.39
N ASN A 86 -9.35 14.80 18.90
CA ASN A 86 -8.81 15.96 19.60
C ASN A 86 -9.91 16.99 19.81
N GLY A 87 -10.10 17.39 21.05
CA GLY A 87 -11.03 18.46 21.40
C GLY A 87 -10.70 19.77 20.67
N ASP A 88 -11.66 20.65 20.56
CA ASP A 88 -11.54 21.95 19.88
C ASP A 88 -10.46 22.87 20.49
N SER A 89 -9.93 22.51 21.66
CA SER A 89 -8.97 23.28 22.45
C SER A 89 -7.50 23.17 21.98
N LEU A 90 -7.16 22.23 21.08
CA LEU A 90 -5.80 22.06 20.61
C LEU A 90 -5.47 23.03 19.46
N ASP A 91 -4.25 23.56 19.44
CA ASP A 91 -3.75 24.34 18.33
C ASP A 91 -3.50 23.46 17.08
N LEU A 92 -3.21 24.11 15.93
CA LEU A 92 -3.03 23.40 14.66
C LEU A 92 -1.84 22.44 14.68
N THR A 93 -0.75 22.80 15.36
CA THR A 93 0.46 21.99 15.46
C THR A 93 0.20 20.73 16.29
N GLN A 94 -0.47 20.89 17.41
CA GLN A 94 -0.88 19.76 18.25
C GLN A 94 -1.85 18.84 17.53
N LYS A 95 -2.86 19.41 16.84
CA LYS A 95 -3.79 18.61 16.02
C LYS A 95 -3.06 17.76 14.97
N GLU A 96 -2.07 18.33 14.30
CA GLU A 96 -1.28 17.63 13.30
C GLU A 96 -0.45 16.49 13.92
N LYS A 97 0.22 16.74 15.06
CA LYS A 97 0.93 15.69 15.81
C LYS A 97 0.01 14.53 16.18
N TYR A 98 -1.16 14.80 16.72
CA TYR A 98 -2.13 13.75 17.06
C TYR A 98 -2.68 13.01 15.84
N ASN A 99 -2.88 13.68 14.70
CA ASN A 99 -3.25 12.99 13.46
C ASN A 99 -2.16 12.03 12.99
N ASN A 100 -0.89 12.40 13.14
CA ASN A 100 0.24 11.51 12.85
C ASN A 100 0.27 10.31 13.80
N VAL A 101 0.03 10.50 15.11
CA VAL A 101 -0.14 9.42 16.10
C VAL A 101 -1.25 8.46 15.67
N ARG A 102 -2.43 8.97 15.33
CA ARG A 102 -3.58 8.18 14.91
C ARG A 102 -3.33 7.39 13.63
N ALA A 103 -2.69 8.01 12.65
CA ALA A 103 -2.26 7.33 11.43
C ALA A 103 -1.24 6.21 11.73
N MET A 104 -0.34 6.43 12.70
CA MET A 104 0.60 5.42 13.15
C MET A 104 -0.08 4.25 13.87
N CYS A 105 -1.13 4.52 14.68
CA CYS A 105 -1.96 3.46 15.27
C CYS A 105 -2.59 2.58 14.20
N ALA A 106 -3.19 3.17 13.14
CA ALA A 106 -3.76 2.39 12.04
C ALA A 106 -2.73 1.45 11.40
N LYS A 107 -1.48 1.91 11.21
CA LYS A 107 -0.37 1.06 10.69
C LYS A 107 -0.01 -0.08 11.65
N ALA A 108 0.10 0.19 12.95
CA ALA A 108 0.40 -0.83 13.96
C ALA A 108 -0.73 -1.86 14.06
N ILE A 109 -1.98 -1.44 14.01
CA ILE A 109 -3.17 -2.30 13.94
C ILE A 109 -3.10 -3.23 12.71
N ALA A 110 -2.73 -2.69 11.55
CA ALA A 110 -2.57 -3.48 10.33
C ALA A 110 -1.52 -4.60 10.47
N ASN A 111 -0.42 -4.33 11.19
CA ASN A 111 0.65 -5.30 11.43
C ASN A 111 0.19 -6.50 12.28
N GLN A 112 -0.81 -6.30 13.14
CA GLN A 112 -1.40 -7.39 13.94
C GLN A 112 -2.33 -8.30 13.12
N LYS A 113 -2.81 -7.85 11.94
CA LYS A 113 -3.77 -8.57 11.09
C LYS A 113 -5.03 -9.03 11.83
N ASN A 114 -5.47 -8.27 12.83
CA ASN A 114 -6.62 -8.61 13.65
C ASN A 114 -7.91 -8.00 13.08
N THR A 115 -8.84 -8.86 12.66
CA THR A 115 -10.10 -8.44 12.04
C THR A 115 -11.05 -7.70 12.99
N ASN A 116 -10.87 -7.80 14.31
CA ASN A 116 -11.67 -7.06 15.30
C ASN A 116 -11.51 -5.53 15.16
N ALA A 117 -10.41 -5.06 14.52
CA ALA A 117 -10.18 -3.64 14.28
C ALA A 117 -10.93 -3.08 13.07
N VAL A 118 -11.47 -3.92 12.19
CA VAL A 118 -12.05 -3.51 10.90
C VAL A 118 -13.14 -2.46 11.07
N SER A 119 -14.05 -2.63 12.03
CA SER A 119 -15.13 -1.67 12.27
C SER A 119 -14.61 -0.28 12.67
N SER A 120 -13.56 -0.21 13.50
CA SER A 120 -12.96 1.04 13.94
C SER A 120 -12.22 1.75 12.81
N LEU A 121 -11.51 0.99 11.97
CA LEU A 121 -10.84 1.51 10.79
C LEU A 121 -11.85 2.04 9.76
N LEU A 122 -12.94 1.32 9.52
CA LEU A 122 -14.03 1.74 8.63
C LEU A 122 -14.74 3.00 9.15
N TYR A 123 -14.91 3.12 10.47
CA TYR A 123 -15.47 4.33 11.07
C TYR A 123 -14.62 5.58 10.74
N CYS A 124 -13.30 5.49 10.85
CA CYS A 124 -12.40 6.58 10.48
C CYS A 124 -12.38 6.81 8.96
N LEU A 125 -12.31 5.76 8.16
CA LEU A 125 -12.27 5.84 6.70
C LEU A 125 -13.51 6.55 6.13
N ASN A 126 -14.71 6.19 6.60
CA ASN A 126 -15.97 6.69 6.06
C ASN A 126 -16.32 8.10 6.55
N ASN A 127 -15.64 8.60 7.57
CA ASN A 127 -15.88 9.96 8.08
C ASN A 127 -15.22 11.01 7.17
N LYS A 128 -15.97 11.65 6.29
CA LYS A 128 -15.47 12.69 5.37
C LYS A 128 -14.87 13.92 6.08
N ASN A 129 -15.18 14.13 7.36
CA ASN A 129 -14.61 15.22 8.17
C ASN A 129 -13.33 14.80 8.90
N GLU A 130 -12.89 13.56 8.74
CA GLU A 130 -11.66 13.07 9.35
C GLU A 130 -10.43 13.58 8.59
N ASN A 131 -9.29 13.68 9.28
CA ASN A 131 -8.04 14.05 8.64
C ASN A 131 -7.67 13.03 7.55
N TYR A 132 -7.29 13.53 6.36
CA TYR A 132 -7.02 12.67 5.21
C TYR A 132 -5.88 11.67 5.46
N LYS A 133 -4.85 12.02 6.26
CA LYS A 133 -3.75 11.11 6.62
C LYS A 133 -4.23 9.93 7.46
N VAL A 134 -5.18 10.17 8.36
CA VAL A 134 -5.80 9.10 9.17
C VAL A 134 -6.65 8.22 8.29
N ARG A 135 -7.48 8.81 7.41
CA ARG A 135 -8.30 8.05 6.44
C ARG A 135 -7.43 7.17 5.52
N LEU A 136 -6.34 7.74 5.00
CA LEU A 136 -5.39 7.04 4.15
C LEU A 136 -4.76 5.85 4.89
N ALA A 137 -4.27 6.07 6.11
CA ALA A 137 -3.70 5.00 6.92
C ALA A 137 -4.72 3.89 7.25
N CYS A 138 -6.00 4.25 7.42
CA CYS A 138 -7.07 3.28 7.62
C CYS A 138 -7.36 2.46 6.36
N ALA A 139 -7.35 3.08 5.16
CA ALA A 139 -7.50 2.36 3.90
C ALA A 139 -6.38 1.33 3.70
N ASP A 140 -5.12 1.74 3.89
CA ASP A 140 -3.96 0.85 3.83
C ASP A 140 -4.06 -0.29 4.85
N ALA A 141 -4.47 0.03 6.09
CA ALA A 141 -4.63 -0.95 7.16
C ALA A 141 -5.68 -2.01 6.81
N LEU A 142 -6.82 -1.59 6.27
CA LEU A 142 -7.90 -2.50 5.84
C LEU A 142 -7.45 -3.47 4.74
N GLY A 143 -6.69 -2.98 3.76
CA GLY A 143 -6.09 -3.82 2.73
C GLY A 143 -5.14 -4.87 3.30
N ARG A 144 -4.29 -4.48 4.25
CA ARG A 144 -3.28 -5.35 4.89
C ARG A 144 -3.87 -6.37 5.86
N ILE A 145 -4.98 -6.04 6.55
CA ILE A 145 -5.72 -6.97 7.41
C ILE A 145 -6.35 -8.07 6.58
N GLY A 146 -6.84 -7.76 5.38
CA GLY A 146 -7.35 -8.75 4.44
C GLY A 146 -8.82 -9.14 4.66
N ASP A 147 -9.57 -8.43 5.50
CA ASP A 147 -10.99 -8.73 5.72
C ASP A 147 -11.87 -8.19 4.58
N LYS A 148 -12.56 -9.10 3.91
CA LYS A 148 -13.43 -8.79 2.76
C LYS A 148 -14.64 -7.90 3.09
N TYR A 149 -14.91 -7.67 4.37
CA TYR A 149 -15.93 -6.71 4.79
C TYR A 149 -15.57 -5.26 4.39
N ALA A 150 -14.26 -4.99 4.21
CA ALA A 150 -13.77 -3.69 3.77
C ALA A 150 -13.97 -3.40 2.27
N VAL A 151 -14.29 -4.41 1.44
CA VAL A 151 -14.33 -4.27 -0.03
C VAL A 151 -15.33 -3.20 -0.49
N ALA A 152 -16.58 -3.28 -0.04
CA ALA A 152 -17.61 -2.33 -0.48
C ALA A 152 -17.30 -0.88 -0.03
N PRO A 153 -16.93 -0.60 1.24
CA PRO A 153 -16.51 0.74 1.65
C PRO A 153 -15.31 1.29 0.87
N LEU A 154 -14.32 0.47 0.54
CA LEU A 154 -13.16 0.88 -0.24
C LEU A 154 -13.53 1.20 -1.70
N ILE A 155 -14.48 0.46 -2.30
CA ILE A 155 -15.02 0.77 -3.63
C ILE A 155 -15.71 2.15 -3.62
N GLU A 156 -16.46 2.47 -2.58
CA GLU A 156 -17.11 3.79 -2.45
C GLU A 156 -16.07 4.93 -2.36
N VAL A 157 -15.01 4.75 -1.55
CA VAL A 157 -13.93 5.73 -1.47
C VAL A 157 -13.19 5.91 -2.79
N MET A 158 -12.91 4.80 -3.48
CA MET A 158 -12.25 4.81 -4.78
C MET A 158 -13.05 5.57 -5.85
N LYS A 159 -14.39 5.42 -5.84
CA LYS A 159 -15.30 6.04 -6.80
C LYS A 159 -15.67 7.48 -6.48
N ASP A 160 -15.39 7.96 -5.27
CA ASP A 160 -15.80 9.30 -4.83
C ASP A 160 -15.01 10.38 -5.58
N GLU A 161 -15.62 10.94 -6.65
CA GLU A 161 -15.02 11.99 -7.46
C GLU A 161 -14.94 13.34 -6.71
N GLU A 162 -15.73 13.51 -5.65
CA GLU A 162 -15.69 14.70 -4.79
C GLU A 162 -14.59 14.60 -3.73
N GLU A 163 -13.93 13.44 -3.61
CA GLU A 163 -12.81 13.25 -2.67
C GLU A 163 -11.63 14.15 -3.08
N LYS A 164 -11.29 15.06 -2.19
CA LYS A 164 -10.21 16.05 -2.41
C LYS A 164 -8.82 15.42 -2.47
N SER A 165 -8.64 14.28 -1.85
CA SER A 165 -7.37 13.59 -1.79
C SER A 165 -7.31 12.48 -2.83
N ILE A 166 -6.59 12.71 -3.93
CA ILE A 166 -6.29 11.67 -4.90
C ILE A 166 -5.56 10.49 -4.24
N TYR A 167 -4.66 10.76 -3.29
CA TYR A 167 -3.92 9.74 -2.55
C TYR A 167 -4.82 8.78 -1.76
N LEU A 168 -5.98 9.26 -1.27
CA LEU A 168 -6.93 8.39 -0.58
C LEU A 168 -7.62 7.44 -1.56
N ARG A 169 -7.96 7.91 -2.76
CA ARG A 169 -8.51 7.06 -3.82
C ARG A 169 -7.50 6.00 -4.28
N GLU A 170 -6.24 6.39 -4.47
CA GLU A 170 -5.14 5.47 -4.80
C GLU A 170 -4.92 4.41 -3.72
N SER A 171 -4.95 4.83 -2.44
CA SER A 171 -4.83 3.90 -1.31
C SER A 171 -5.99 2.91 -1.28
N ALA A 172 -7.22 3.36 -1.56
CA ALA A 172 -8.37 2.48 -1.65
C ALA A 172 -8.23 1.45 -2.80
N VAL A 173 -7.73 1.87 -3.97
CA VAL A 173 -7.42 0.96 -5.09
C VAL A 173 -6.37 -0.06 -4.69
N SER A 174 -5.27 0.39 -4.06
CA SER A 174 -4.20 -0.50 -3.59
C SER A 174 -4.70 -1.51 -2.56
N ALA A 175 -5.54 -1.06 -1.62
CA ALA A 175 -6.16 -1.92 -0.61
C ALA A 175 -7.08 -2.97 -1.24
N LEU A 176 -7.86 -2.62 -2.26
CA LEU A 176 -8.69 -3.56 -3.03
C LEU A 176 -7.84 -4.60 -3.75
N GLY A 177 -6.70 -4.19 -4.31
CA GLY A 177 -5.71 -5.10 -4.89
C GLY A 177 -5.19 -6.13 -3.87
N LEU A 178 -4.86 -5.69 -2.64
CA LEU A 178 -4.41 -6.58 -1.56
C LEU A 178 -5.52 -7.52 -1.06
N LEU A 179 -6.78 -7.08 -1.05
CA LEU A 179 -7.93 -7.89 -0.65
C LEU A 179 -8.23 -9.01 -1.66
N GLY A 180 -7.88 -8.84 -2.92
CA GLY A 180 -8.03 -9.84 -3.97
C GLY A 180 -9.48 -10.30 -4.20
N ASP A 181 -10.47 -9.44 -3.92
CA ASP A 181 -11.88 -9.81 -4.03
C ASP A 181 -12.46 -9.44 -5.40
N THR A 182 -13.00 -10.40 -6.11
CA THR A 182 -13.51 -10.24 -7.48
C THR A 182 -14.59 -9.17 -7.63
N ARG A 183 -15.30 -8.80 -6.57
CA ARG A 183 -16.26 -7.68 -6.57
C ARG A 183 -15.62 -6.34 -6.93
N ALA A 184 -14.31 -6.20 -6.75
CA ALA A 184 -13.57 -4.99 -7.08
C ALA A 184 -13.11 -4.92 -8.55
N LEU A 185 -13.10 -6.03 -9.30
CA LEU A 185 -12.60 -6.07 -10.68
C LEU A 185 -13.29 -5.04 -11.57
N ASP A 186 -14.59 -5.12 -11.71
CA ASP A 186 -15.37 -4.18 -12.56
C ASP A 186 -15.25 -2.72 -12.11
N PRO A 187 -15.35 -2.39 -10.81
CA PRO A 187 -15.06 -1.06 -10.31
C PRO A 187 -13.66 -0.53 -10.68
N ILE A 188 -12.61 -1.34 -10.54
CA ILE A 188 -11.23 -0.97 -10.87
C ILE A 188 -11.07 -0.77 -12.39
N VAL A 189 -11.63 -1.67 -13.21
CA VAL A 189 -11.64 -1.52 -14.67
C VAL A 189 -12.31 -0.20 -15.11
N SER A 190 -13.35 0.24 -14.41
CA SER A 190 -14.01 1.51 -14.73
C SER A 190 -13.09 2.73 -14.54
N ILE A 191 -12.09 2.67 -13.64
CA ILE A 191 -11.08 3.73 -13.51
C ILE A 191 -10.16 3.75 -14.74
N ILE A 192 -9.76 2.57 -15.22
CA ILE A 192 -8.90 2.44 -16.40
C ILE A 192 -9.62 2.93 -17.65
N GLU A 193 -10.91 2.60 -17.78
CA GLU A 193 -11.77 2.99 -18.92
C GLU A 193 -12.19 4.47 -18.87
N ALA A 194 -12.03 5.17 -17.74
CA ALA A 194 -12.43 6.57 -17.61
C ALA A 194 -11.64 7.44 -18.60
N LYS A 195 -12.37 8.21 -19.42
CA LYS A 195 -11.76 9.17 -20.35
C LYS A 195 -11.10 10.29 -19.54
N GLN A 196 -9.88 10.62 -19.91
CA GLN A 196 -9.11 11.68 -19.27
C GLN A 196 -9.86 13.02 -19.31
N GLY A 197 -10.08 13.62 -18.14
CA GLY A 197 -10.32 15.05 -18.00
C GLY A 197 -8.97 15.79 -17.98
N ILE A 198 -9.00 17.09 -18.15
CA ILE A 198 -7.90 18.05 -18.42
C ILE A 198 -6.68 17.99 -17.44
N MET A 199 -6.48 16.97 -16.60
CA MET A 199 -5.42 16.94 -15.61
C MET A 199 -4.62 15.62 -15.58
N ASP A 200 -3.30 15.73 -15.69
CA ASP A 200 -2.25 14.70 -15.49
C ASP A 200 -2.37 13.87 -14.17
N LYS A 201 -3.28 14.25 -13.28
CA LYS A 201 -3.49 13.56 -12.00
C LYS A 201 -4.15 12.18 -12.12
N PHE A 202 -4.70 11.85 -13.28
CA PHE A 202 -5.42 10.58 -13.48
C PHE A 202 -4.51 9.43 -13.93
N SER A 203 -3.33 9.69 -14.48
CA SER A 203 -2.39 8.63 -14.87
C SER A 203 -1.98 7.77 -13.67
N PHE A 204 -1.61 8.39 -12.54
CA PHE A 204 -1.26 7.67 -11.31
C PHE A 204 -2.38 6.76 -10.79
N LEU A 205 -3.64 7.20 -10.91
CA LEU A 205 -4.77 6.37 -10.48
C LEU A 205 -4.98 5.18 -11.44
N LYS A 206 -4.76 5.36 -12.75
CA LYS A 206 -4.79 4.26 -13.74
C LYS A 206 -3.65 3.28 -13.51
N GLU A 207 -2.43 3.78 -13.31
CA GLU A 207 -1.27 2.96 -12.96
C GLU A 207 -1.57 2.09 -11.74
N ARG A 208 -2.09 2.70 -10.68
CA ARG A 208 -2.47 2.00 -9.46
C ARG A 208 -3.60 0.99 -9.68
N ALA A 209 -4.55 1.30 -10.57
CA ALA A 209 -5.63 0.40 -10.94
C ALA A 209 -5.11 -0.85 -11.67
N ILE A 210 -4.18 -0.68 -12.61
CA ILE A 210 -3.55 -1.81 -13.31
C ILE A 210 -2.75 -2.68 -12.33
N GLU A 211 -1.92 -2.07 -11.46
CA GLU A 211 -1.19 -2.81 -10.42
C GLU A 211 -2.13 -3.59 -9.47
N ALA A 212 -3.29 -3.01 -9.14
CA ALA A 212 -4.26 -3.69 -8.31
C ALA A 212 -4.85 -4.92 -9.01
N LEU A 213 -5.16 -4.82 -10.32
CA LEU A 213 -5.62 -5.96 -11.11
C LEU A 213 -4.58 -7.09 -11.16
N MET A 214 -3.30 -6.76 -11.35
CA MET A 214 -2.22 -7.74 -11.32
C MET A 214 -2.15 -8.47 -9.97
N LYS A 215 -2.22 -7.73 -8.85
CA LYS A 215 -2.21 -8.32 -7.50
C LYS A 215 -3.43 -9.20 -7.21
N MET A 216 -4.58 -8.85 -7.75
CA MET A 216 -5.81 -9.64 -7.59
C MET A 216 -5.76 -10.95 -8.39
N GLY A 217 -5.04 -10.95 -9.50
CA GLY A 217 -5.17 -11.94 -10.54
C GLY A 217 -6.52 -11.82 -11.26
N PHE A 218 -6.52 -11.80 -12.56
CA PHE A 218 -7.76 -11.66 -13.36
C PHE A 218 -7.92 -12.77 -14.40
N GLY A 219 -6.91 -13.66 -14.55
CA GLY A 219 -6.95 -14.81 -15.46
C GLY A 219 -7.35 -14.41 -16.88
N ASP A 220 -8.29 -15.15 -17.45
CA ASP A 220 -8.84 -14.92 -18.79
C ASP A 220 -10.10 -14.01 -18.77
N ASN A 221 -10.10 -12.93 -17.98
CA ASN A 221 -11.21 -11.99 -17.94
C ASN A 221 -11.18 -11.06 -19.18
N GLU A 222 -12.06 -11.31 -20.15
CA GLU A 222 -12.11 -10.58 -21.42
C GLU A 222 -12.37 -9.07 -21.24
N ARG A 223 -13.07 -8.64 -20.19
CA ARG A 223 -13.29 -7.21 -19.93
C ARG A 223 -11.99 -6.55 -19.44
N VAL A 224 -11.27 -7.19 -18.54
CA VAL A 224 -9.96 -6.72 -18.05
C VAL A 224 -8.98 -6.68 -19.22
N PHE A 225 -8.87 -7.76 -19.99
CA PHE A 225 -7.99 -7.80 -21.16
C PHE A 225 -8.27 -6.64 -22.13
N ARG A 226 -9.54 -6.36 -22.43
CA ARG A 226 -9.90 -5.25 -23.33
C ARG A 226 -9.52 -3.90 -22.75
N ALA A 227 -9.71 -3.68 -21.45
CA ALA A 227 -9.31 -2.43 -20.78
C ALA A 227 -7.80 -2.25 -20.84
N LEU A 228 -7.02 -3.29 -20.54
CA LEU A 228 -5.55 -3.29 -20.64
C LEU A 228 -5.07 -3.05 -22.07
N LYS A 229 -5.68 -3.72 -23.06
CA LYS A 229 -5.36 -3.47 -24.48
C LYS A 229 -5.59 -2.00 -24.87
N ASN A 230 -6.68 -1.39 -24.41
CA ASN A 230 -6.94 0.02 -24.66
C ASN A 230 -5.90 0.94 -23.98
N SER A 231 -5.41 0.53 -22.79
CA SER A 231 -4.37 1.26 -22.06
C SER A 231 -3.02 1.29 -22.76
N LEU A 232 -2.77 0.40 -23.72
CA LEU A 232 -1.56 0.43 -24.57
C LEU A 232 -1.49 1.64 -25.49
N SER A 233 -2.57 2.41 -25.62
CA SER A 233 -2.63 3.67 -26.34
C SER A 233 -2.78 4.89 -25.42
N ASP A 234 -2.54 4.74 -24.13
CA ASP A 234 -2.61 5.85 -23.16
C ASP A 234 -1.48 6.87 -23.43
N GLU A 235 -1.75 8.15 -23.11
CA GLU A 235 -0.75 9.22 -23.28
C GLU A 235 0.47 9.02 -22.37
N SER A 236 0.26 8.45 -21.16
CA SER A 236 1.34 8.13 -20.21
C SER A 236 2.08 6.87 -20.66
N SER A 237 3.38 6.97 -20.90
CA SER A 237 4.24 5.80 -21.17
C SER A 237 4.23 4.81 -20.01
N GLN A 238 4.13 5.30 -18.75
CA GLN A 238 4.07 4.42 -17.59
C GLN A 238 2.77 3.59 -17.57
N VAL A 239 1.63 4.18 -17.93
CA VAL A 239 0.36 3.42 -18.06
C VAL A 239 0.49 2.34 -19.13
N ARG A 240 1.14 2.65 -20.28
CA ARG A 240 1.39 1.67 -21.35
C ARG A 240 2.30 0.53 -20.86
N ILE A 241 3.38 0.86 -20.14
CA ILE A 241 4.30 -0.14 -19.55
C ILE A 241 3.57 -1.05 -18.57
N ASN A 242 2.82 -0.48 -17.62
CA ASN A 242 2.06 -1.28 -16.66
C ASN A 242 1.01 -2.18 -17.34
N ALA A 243 0.42 -1.70 -18.45
CA ALA A 243 -0.50 -2.50 -19.24
C ALA A 243 0.18 -3.67 -19.97
N ILE A 244 1.42 -3.50 -20.44
CA ILE A 244 2.25 -4.57 -21.02
C ILE A 244 2.54 -5.63 -19.96
N GLU A 245 2.99 -5.23 -18.77
CA GLU A 245 3.28 -6.14 -17.66
C GLU A 245 2.02 -6.93 -17.24
N ALA A 246 0.89 -6.25 -17.10
CA ALA A 246 -0.37 -6.90 -16.77
C ALA A 246 -0.86 -7.88 -17.86
N LEU A 247 -0.65 -7.55 -19.13
CA LEU A 247 -0.98 -8.44 -20.26
C LEU A 247 -0.05 -9.65 -20.31
N MET A 248 1.24 -9.49 -19.98
CA MET A 248 2.20 -10.59 -19.89
C MET A 248 1.76 -11.63 -18.85
N ASP A 249 1.23 -11.17 -17.71
CA ASP A 249 0.75 -12.04 -16.62
C ASP A 249 -0.67 -12.61 -16.88
N SER A 250 -1.30 -12.24 -18.02
CA SER A 250 -2.64 -12.72 -18.35
C SER A 250 -2.61 -14.10 -19.01
N ASP A 251 -3.63 -14.93 -18.74
CA ASP A 251 -3.81 -16.22 -19.41
C ASP A 251 -4.43 -16.07 -20.82
N ASN A 252 -4.60 -14.84 -21.31
CA ASN A 252 -5.28 -14.60 -22.59
C ASN A 252 -4.35 -14.92 -23.77
N PRO A 253 -4.74 -15.81 -24.69
CA PRO A 253 -3.90 -16.22 -25.83
C PRO A 253 -3.58 -15.09 -26.82
N LYS A 254 -4.32 -13.97 -26.79
CA LYS A 254 -4.08 -12.80 -27.64
C LYS A 254 -3.02 -11.85 -27.06
N ALA A 255 -2.56 -12.07 -25.82
CA ALA A 255 -1.65 -11.16 -25.14
C ALA A 255 -0.33 -10.99 -25.89
N PHE A 256 0.28 -12.10 -26.34
CA PHE A 256 1.52 -12.08 -27.10
C PHE A 256 1.43 -11.20 -28.36
N ASP A 257 0.44 -11.42 -29.21
CA ASP A 257 0.28 -10.65 -30.46
C ASP A 257 -0.03 -9.18 -30.14
N THR A 258 -0.77 -8.92 -29.08
CA THR A 258 -1.10 -7.56 -28.65
C THR A 258 0.15 -6.79 -28.18
N ILE A 259 1.03 -7.42 -27.39
CA ILE A 259 2.28 -6.81 -26.94
C ILE A 259 3.26 -6.66 -28.12
N LYS A 260 3.24 -7.60 -29.07
CA LYS A 260 4.07 -7.51 -30.28
C LYS A 260 3.68 -6.31 -31.15
N GLU A 261 2.39 -5.97 -31.24
CA GLU A 261 1.93 -4.76 -31.92
C GLU A 261 2.53 -3.48 -31.28
N VAL A 262 2.72 -3.46 -29.95
CA VAL A 262 3.35 -2.35 -29.22
C VAL A 262 4.86 -2.29 -29.53
N LEU A 263 5.58 -3.41 -29.44
CA LEU A 263 6.99 -3.48 -29.82
C LEU A 263 7.22 -2.92 -31.23
N ASP A 264 6.29 -3.22 -32.12
CA ASP A 264 6.37 -2.87 -33.52
C ASP A 264 6.07 -1.40 -33.82
N ASN A 265 5.20 -0.74 -33.05
CA ASN A 265 4.58 0.52 -33.45
C ASN A 265 4.62 1.64 -32.40
N ASP A 266 4.98 1.38 -31.15
CA ASP A 266 5.04 2.46 -30.14
C ASP A 266 6.15 3.46 -30.52
N SER A 267 5.93 4.73 -30.18
CA SER A 267 6.89 5.80 -30.45
C SER A 267 7.96 5.94 -29.37
N ASP A 268 7.73 5.36 -28.19
CA ASP A 268 8.59 5.45 -27.01
C ASP A 268 9.50 4.21 -26.93
N GLU A 269 10.80 4.43 -26.95
CA GLU A 269 11.78 3.32 -26.90
C GLU A 269 11.76 2.57 -25.58
N GLU A 270 11.42 3.22 -24.45
CA GLU A 270 11.30 2.56 -23.16
C GLU A 270 10.08 1.62 -23.13
N VAL A 271 8.97 2.03 -23.74
CA VAL A 271 7.78 1.16 -23.91
C VAL A 271 8.12 -0.05 -24.79
N LYS A 272 8.86 0.15 -25.91
CA LYS A 272 9.30 -0.97 -26.76
C LYS A 272 10.25 -1.92 -26.03
N LYS A 273 11.15 -1.40 -25.20
CA LYS A 273 12.05 -2.20 -24.39
C LYS A 273 11.25 -3.09 -23.43
N ASN A 274 10.28 -2.54 -22.71
CA ASN A 274 9.41 -3.31 -21.83
C ASN A 274 8.56 -4.34 -22.60
N ALA A 275 8.09 -4.01 -23.80
CA ALA A 275 7.40 -4.95 -24.68
C ALA A 275 8.31 -6.11 -25.12
N LEU A 276 9.58 -5.85 -25.42
CA LEU A 276 10.57 -6.87 -25.78
C LEU A 276 10.81 -7.81 -24.60
N ILE A 277 11.04 -7.27 -23.40
CA ILE A 277 11.22 -8.06 -22.16
C ILE A 277 9.99 -8.95 -21.91
N ALA A 278 8.79 -8.39 -22.01
CA ALA A 278 7.55 -9.14 -21.83
C ALA A 278 7.39 -10.27 -22.82
N LEU A 279 7.67 -10.02 -24.11
CA LEU A 279 7.59 -11.06 -25.15
C LEU A 279 8.63 -12.16 -24.95
N TYR A 280 9.83 -11.81 -24.52
CA TYR A 280 10.87 -12.79 -24.17
C TYR A 280 10.41 -13.69 -23.02
N ASN A 281 9.83 -13.10 -21.95
CA ASN A 281 9.32 -13.87 -20.82
C ASN A 281 8.11 -14.78 -21.18
N MET A 282 7.33 -14.38 -22.19
CA MET A 282 6.17 -15.17 -22.67
C MET A 282 6.54 -16.26 -23.69
N SER A 283 7.72 -16.20 -24.29
CA SER A 283 8.12 -17.10 -25.37
C SER A 283 9.50 -17.72 -25.13
N ASP A 284 10.45 -17.33 -25.95
CA ASP A 284 11.83 -17.79 -25.90
C ASP A 284 12.78 -16.77 -26.56
N ARG A 285 14.05 -17.15 -26.65
CA ARG A 285 15.12 -16.34 -27.29
C ARG A 285 14.82 -15.92 -28.73
N SER A 286 13.98 -16.62 -29.45
CA SER A 286 13.73 -16.36 -30.87
C SER A 286 13.22 -14.95 -31.16
N ILE A 287 12.53 -14.33 -30.19
CA ILE A 287 12.09 -12.92 -30.31
C ILE A 287 13.27 -11.95 -30.28
N LEU A 288 14.30 -12.22 -29.46
CA LEU A 288 15.52 -11.40 -29.38
C LEU A 288 16.29 -11.48 -30.69
N ASP A 289 16.49 -12.70 -31.21
CA ASP A 289 17.15 -12.93 -32.51
C ASP A 289 16.41 -12.23 -33.66
N ALA A 290 15.08 -12.23 -33.61
CA ALA A 290 14.25 -11.53 -34.60
C ALA A 290 14.43 -10.00 -34.53
N VAL A 291 14.59 -9.42 -33.34
CA VAL A 291 14.83 -7.99 -33.16
C VAL A 291 16.21 -7.60 -33.65
N VAL A 292 17.26 -8.34 -33.26
CA VAL A 292 18.66 -8.08 -33.68
C VAL A 292 18.81 -8.07 -35.21
N ASN A 293 18.18 -9.05 -35.87
CA ASN A 293 18.32 -9.24 -37.32
C ASN A 293 17.37 -8.36 -38.18
N SER A 294 16.45 -7.63 -37.57
CA SER A 294 15.45 -6.84 -38.29
C SER A 294 15.95 -5.39 -38.50
N PRO A 295 15.86 -4.83 -39.73
CA PRO A 295 16.15 -3.41 -39.97
C PRO A 295 15.06 -2.47 -39.38
N LYS A 296 13.96 -2.99 -38.91
CA LYS A 296 12.81 -2.24 -38.41
C LYS A 296 13.10 -1.54 -37.09
N TYR A 297 13.93 -2.14 -36.24
CA TYR A 297 14.14 -1.69 -34.88
C TYR A 297 15.37 -0.78 -34.76
N SER A 298 15.35 0.12 -33.78
CA SER A 298 16.46 1.04 -33.49
C SER A 298 17.72 0.31 -33.04
N ASP A 299 18.88 0.94 -33.19
CA ASP A 299 20.12 0.38 -32.68
C ASP A 299 20.09 0.20 -31.13
N ALA A 300 19.42 1.12 -30.44
CA ALA A 300 19.26 1.02 -28.99
C ALA A 300 18.49 -0.26 -28.57
N LEU A 301 17.37 -0.56 -29.24
CA LEU A 301 16.58 -1.75 -28.95
C LEU A 301 17.31 -3.04 -29.34
N LYS A 302 18.14 -3.01 -30.42
CA LYS A 302 18.99 -4.14 -30.80
C LYS A 302 20.11 -4.38 -29.79
N MET A 303 20.72 -3.32 -29.25
CA MET A 303 21.71 -3.47 -28.17
C MET A 303 21.10 -4.11 -26.93
N GLU A 304 19.91 -3.68 -26.52
CA GLU A 304 19.19 -4.30 -25.44
C GLU A 304 18.95 -5.80 -25.67
N ALA A 305 18.49 -6.16 -26.88
CA ALA A 305 18.28 -7.58 -27.22
C ALA A 305 19.58 -8.40 -27.18
N VAL A 306 20.73 -7.81 -27.58
CA VAL A 306 22.05 -8.46 -27.48
C VAL A 306 22.46 -8.65 -26.02
N GLU A 307 22.29 -7.64 -25.17
CA GLU A 307 22.59 -7.73 -23.74
C GLU A 307 21.77 -8.86 -23.07
N MET A 308 20.48 -8.94 -23.38
CA MET A 308 19.62 -10.03 -22.88
C MET A 308 20.06 -11.42 -23.38
N ILE A 309 20.60 -11.52 -24.60
CA ILE A 309 21.15 -12.78 -25.15
C ILE A 309 22.41 -13.19 -24.38
N ASP A 310 23.33 -12.25 -24.14
CA ASP A 310 24.59 -12.51 -23.44
C ASP A 310 24.34 -12.94 -21.97
N GLU A 311 23.36 -12.33 -21.29
CA GLU A 311 22.93 -12.73 -19.95
C GLU A 311 22.38 -14.16 -19.94
N TYR A 312 21.53 -14.52 -20.91
CA TYR A 312 20.97 -15.87 -21.03
C TYR A 312 22.06 -16.93 -21.26
N GLU A 313 23.07 -16.65 -22.11
CA GLU A 313 24.18 -17.56 -22.38
C GLU A 313 25.03 -17.79 -21.12
N THR A 314 25.27 -16.73 -20.36
CA THR A 314 26.03 -16.79 -19.11
C THR A 314 25.33 -17.63 -18.02
N GLU A 315 23.99 -17.49 -17.89
CA GLU A 315 23.21 -18.27 -16.95
C GLU A 315 23.08 -19.76 -17.34
N SER A 316 23.12 -20.05 -18.63
CA SER A 316 23.01 -21.43 -19.12
C SER A 316 24.31 -22.25 -19.00
N GLU A 317 25.46 -21.59 -18.73
CA GLU A 317 26.77 -22.22 -18.54
C GLU A 317 27.07 -22.57 -17.06
N ILE A 318 26.21 -22.18 -16.12
CA ILE A 318 26.32 -22.45 -14.66
C ILE A 318 25.41 -23.60 -14.26
#